data_d8c79ee08f2c9ab49952d27b36ad6daa
#
_entry.id   d8c79ee08f2c9ab49952d27b36ad6daa
#
_cell.length_a   1.000
_cell.length_b   1.000
_cell.length_c   1.000
_cell.angle_alpha   90.00
_cell.angle_beta   90.00
_cell.angle_gamma   90.00
#
_symmetry.space_group_name_H-M   'P 1'
#
loop_
_entity.id
_entity.type
_entity.pdbx_description
1 polymer ?
#
loop_
_entity_poly.entity_id
_entity_poly.type
_entity_poly.pdbx_seq_one_letter_code
_entity_poly.pdbx_strand_id
1 'polypeptide(L)'
;MSKYLISLILLSVISMGVSAQRITRQYNNVSFSAALKDLNARQDKYVINFVYDELDDFKVTKNIKNESVPDAIMNLIGFYPIKMKQVDNIIIVECIQKTSNKMMGRIVDTRHQPVDFANVALLNVSDSSLITGGVTNENGQFVIPCEVKKAIVKVSCVGYKTYCNAYRTGEVGAITLEDATINLQKVVIKGHRKYISRENGKLTLDVQNSNLKNIGKATDVIKYIPGMLYTNGKYEVFGKGEPVIYIDGRKQTNTLGLSLLSSTNVKSVQLITIRFRNKECHKHHYRTPFLGWTFWYCGCGNLQT
;
A
#
# COMPACT_ATOMS: atom_id res chain seq x y z
N MET A 1 27.37 -55.48 8.19
CA MET A 1 26.15 -54.89 7.55
C MET A 1 25.27 -54.13 8.52
N SER A 2 25.17 -54.50 9.79
CA SER A 2 24.28 -53.81 10.79
C SER A 2 24.68 -52.35 11.09
N LYS A 3 25.96 -51.99 11.16
CA LYS A 3 26.45 -50.65 11.52
C LYS A 3 26.11 -49.57 10.48
N TYR A 4 26.08 -49.93 9.21
CA TYR A 4 25.74 -48.99 8.10
C TYR A 4 24.24 -48.80 7.98
N LEU A 5 23.41 -49.77 8.40
CA LEU A 5 21.94 -49.64 8.42
C LEU A 5 21.49 -48.65 9.48
N ILE A 6 22.13 -48.68 10.67
CA ILE A 6 21.84 -47.76 11.78
C ILE A 6 22.26 -46.32 11.39
N SER A 7 23.40 -46.15 10.72
CA SER A 7 23.86 -44.83 10.23
C SER A 7 22.94 -44.27 9.16
N LEU A 8 22.38 -45.09 8.26
CA LEU A 8 21.44 -44.66 7.24
C LEU A 8 20.07 -44.23 7.82
N ILE A 9 19.63 -44.93 8.86
CA ILE A 9 18.39 -44.58 9.58
C ILE A 9 18.56 -43.26 10.38
N LEU A 10 19.74 -43.07 11.00
CA LEU A 10 20.03 -41.83 11.73
C LEU A 10 20.12 -40.61 10.76
N LEU A 11 20.61 -40.80 9.54
CA LEU A 11 20.69 -39.74 8.52
C LEU A 11 19.30 -39.37 7.98
N SER A 12 18.33 -40.29 7.93
CA SER A 12 16.97 -40.04 7.45
C SER A 12 16.11 -39.27 8.46
N VAL A 13 16.43 -39.29 9.75
CA VAL A 13 15.71 -38.58 10.80
C VAL A 13 16.12 -37.10 10.87
N ILE A 14 17.30 -36.73 10.36
CA ILE A 14 17.80 -35.33 10.38
C ILE A 14 17.16 -34.48 9.26
N SER A 15 16.49 -35.06 8.28
CA SER A 15 15.79 -34.37 7.21
C SER A 15 14.35 -33.97 7.53
N MET A 16 13.93 -33.93 8.82
CA MET A 16 12.72 -33.19 9.21
C MET A 16 13.00 -31.71 8.99
N GLY A 17 12.84 -31.29 7.74
CA GLY A 17 12.95 -29.90 7.34
C GLY A 17 12.13 -29.04 8.24
N VAL A 18 12.71 -28.01 8.82
CA VAL A 18 12.03 -26.92 9.51
C VAL A 18 11.04 -26.33 8.50
N SER A 19 9.86 -26.89 8.44
CA SER A 19 8.75 -26.35 7.62
C SER A 19 8.43 -24.99 8.21
N ALA A 20 8.83 -23.93 7.51
CA ALA A 20 8.45 -22.59 7.91
C ALA A 20 6.93 -22.54 7.94
N GLN A 21 6.37 -22.39 9.13
CA GLN A 21 4.91 -22.35 9.31
C GLN A 21 4.32 -21.26 8.44
N ARG A 22 3.44 -21.67 7.51
CA ARG A 22 2.79 -20.78 6.57
C ARG A 22 1.34 -20.58 6.95
N ILE A 23 0.85 -19.36 6.77
CA ILE A 23 -0.49 -18.95 7.17
C ILE A 23 -1.38 -18.85 5.93
N THR A 24 -2.59 -19.40 6.05
CA THR A 24 -3.68 -19.17 5.10
C THR A 24 -4.89 -18.70 5.89
N ARG A 25 -5.35 -17.47 5.65
CA ARG A 25 -6.45 -16.85 6.40
C ARG A 25 -7.18 -15.82 5.54
N GLN A 26 -8.47 -15.71 5.79
CA GLN A 26 -9.31 -14.67 5.23
C GLN A 26 -9.82 -13.78 6.35
N TYR A 27 -9.56 -12.49 6.23
CA TYR A 27 -10.10 -11.45 7.10
C TYR A 27 -11.11 -10.62 6.31
N ASN A 28 -12.23 -10.27 6.93
CA ASN A 28 -13.28 -9.44 6.33
C ASN A 28 -13.71 -8.38 7.32
N ASN A 29 -13.29 -7.14 7.10
CA ASN A 29 -13.58 -5.97 7.94
C ASN A 29 -13.24 -6.17 9.43
N VAL A 30 -12.16 -6.90 9.71
CA VAL A 30 -11.67 -7.18 11.07
C VAL A 30 -10.71 -6.07 11.49
N SER A 31 -10.67 -5.70 12.79
CA SER A 31 -9.64 -4.76 13.25
C SER A 31 -8.24 -5.33 13.09
N PHE A 32 -7.28 -4.44 12.82
CA PHE A 32 -5.89 -4.85 12.61
C PHE A 32 -5.31 -5.53 13.86
N SER A 33 -5.64 -5.00 15.04
CA SER A 33 -5.29 -5.59 16.34
C SER A 33 -5.83 -7.01 16.50
N ALA A 34 -7.11 -7.26 16.14
CA ALA A 34 -7.71 -8.58 16.19
C ALA A 34 -7.06 -9.55 15.17
N ALA A 35 -6.72 -9.07 13.98
CA ALA A 35 -6.00 -9.87 12.99
C ALA A 35 -4.60 -10.28 13.48
N LEU A 36 -3.85 -9.36 14.11
CA LEU A 36 -2.55 -9.68 14.72
C LEU A 36 -2.68 -10.68 15.85
N LYS A 37 -3.72 -10.55 16.70
CA LYS A 37 -4.00 -11.51 17.78
C LYS A 37 -4.30 -12.92 17.23
N ASP A 38 -5.10 -13.02 16.16
CA ASP A 38 -5.37 -14.31 15.49
C ASP A 38 -4.10 -14.90 14.89
N LEU A 39 -3.25 -14.10 14.24
CA LEU A 39 -1.96 -14.57 13.74
C LEU A 39 -1.03 -15.06 14.86
N ASN A 40 -0.96 -14.32 15.97
CA ASN A 40 -0.11 -14.69 17.10
C ASN A 40 -0.55 -16.00 17.75
N ALA A 41 -1.86 -16.27 17.83
CA ALA A 41 -2.42 -17.49 18.42
C ALA A 41 -2.24 -18.75 17.55
N ARG A 42 -1.83 -18.60 16.27
CA ARG A 42 -1.75 -19.71 15.31
C ARG A 42 -0.33 -20.10 14.94
N GLN A 43 0.65 -19.59 15.64
CA GLN A 43 2.05 -19.86 15.36
C GLN A 43 2.88 -19.73 16.63
N ASP A 44 3.98 -20.49 16.71
CA ASP A 44 4.83 -20.55 17.91
C ASP A 44 6.22 -19.95 17.65
N LYS A 45 6.51 -19.59 16.39
CA LYS A 45 7.84 -19.15 15.99
C LYS A 45 8.14 -17.70 16.39
N TYR A 46 7.13 -16.82 16.35
CA TYR A 46 7.28 -15.39 16.56
C TYR A 46 6.45 -14.91 17.74
N VAL A 47 6.96 -13.93 18.46
CA VAL A 47 6.21 -13.13 19.45
C VAL A 47 5.84 -11.83 18.78
N ILE A 48 4.54 -11.59 18.55
CA ILE A 48 4.03 -10.39 17.88
C ILE A 48 3.61 -9.39 18.97
N ASN A 49 4.37 -8.31 19.12
CA ASN A 49 4.13 -7.24 20.06
C ASN A 49 3.50 -6.04 19.37
N PHE A 50 2.40 -5.53 19.90
CA PHE A 50 1.68 -4.35 19.40
C PHE A 50 0.87 -3.69 20.51
N VAL A 51 0.55 -2.40 20.35
CA VAL A 51 -0.37 -1.67 21.22
C VAL A 51 -1.76 -1.75 20.63
N TYR A 52 -2.70 -2.35 21.36
CA TYR A 52 -4.05 -2.64 20.88
C TYR A 52 -4.78 -1.36 20.40
N ASP A 53 -4.84 -0.35 21.26
CA ASP A 53 -5.60 0.89 21.01
C ASP A 53 -5.05 1.72 19.85
N GLU A 54 -3.73 1.59 19.54
CA GLU A 54 -3.13 2.26 18.40
C GLU A 54 -3.64 1.68 17.06
N LEU A 55 -3.98 0.39 17.03
CA LEU A 55 -4.23 -0.37 15.81
C LEU A 55 -5.68 -0.79 15.59
N ASP A 56 -6.55 -0.63 16.59
CA ASP A 56 -7.91 -1.19 16.56
C ASP A 56 -8.85 -0.49 15.55
N ASP A 57 -8.63 0.79 15.28
CA ASP A 57 -9.41 1.56 14.30
C ASP A 57 -9.14 1.16 12.85
N PHE A 58 -7.95 0.61 12.57
CA PHE A 58 -7.60 0.14 11.23
C PHE A 58 -8.34 -1.17 10.93
N LYS A 59 -9.14 -1.20 9.87
CA LYS A 59 -9.90 -2.39 9.45
C LYS A 59 -9.26 -3.05 8.24
N VAL A 60 -9.11 -4.37 8.30
CA VAL A 60 -8.48 -5.16 7.24
C VAL A 60 -9.47 -6.12 6.59
N THR A 61 -9.44 -6.15 5.26
CA THR A 61 -10.12 -7.16 4.42
C THR A 61 -9.07 -7.75 3.51
N LYS A 62 -8.58 -8.95 3.82
CA LYS A 62 -7.47 -9.59 3.12
C LYS A 62 -7.65 -11.10 3.04
N ASN A 63 -7.16 -11.65 1.94
CA ASN A 63 -7.04 -13.09 1.75
C ASN A 63 -5.54 -13.44 1.72
N ILE A 64 -5.05 -13.98 2.83
CA ILE A 64 -3.69 -14.45 2.99
C ILE A 64 -3.65 -15.90 2.54
N LYS A 65 -2.76 -16.23 1.60
CA LYS A 65 -2.63 -17.57 1.03
C LYS A 65 -1.19 -18.04 1.12
N ASN A 66 -0.94 -19.03 1.97
CA ASN A 66 0.36 -19.69 2.07
C ASN A 66 1.53 -18.70 2.25
N GLU A 67 1.37 -17.71 3.13
CA GLU A 67 2.37 -16.68 3.40
C GLU A 67 3.12 -16.98 4.71
N SER A 68 4.38 -16.51 4.83
CA SER A 68 5.05 -16.48 6.13
C SER A 68 4.38 -15.47 7.06
N VAL A 69 4.50 -15.64 8.38
CA VAL A 69 3.91 -14.71 9.36
C VAL A 69 4.35 -13.25 9.11
N PRO A 70 5.64 -12.95 8.90
CA PRO A 70 6.05 -11.58 8.58
C PRO A 70 5.46 -11.06 7.27
N ASP A 71 5.35 -11.90 6.23
CA ASP A 71 4.76 -11.48 4.95
C ASP A 71 3.24 -11.24 5.09
N ALA A 72 2.55 -12.10 5.86
CA ALA A 72 1.15 -11.91 6.18
C ALA A 72 0.89 -10.58 6.91
N ILE A 73 1.71 -10.24 7.91
CA ILE A 73 1.61 -8.95 8.61
C ILE A 73 1.86 -7.79 7.63
N MET A 74 2.87 -7.87 6.78
CA MET A 74 3.13 -6.84 5.77
C MET A 74 1.97 -6.70 4.76
N ASN A 75 1.33 -7.80 4.39
CA ASN A 75 0.13 -7.78 3.55
C ASN A 75 -1.04 -7.08 4.25
N LEU A 76 -1.24 -7.34 5.55
CA LEU A 76 -2.24 -6.65 6.37
C LEU A 76 -1.95 -5.15 6.50
N ILE A 77 -0.69 -4.75 6.71
CA ILE A 77 -0.28 -3.33 6.82
C ILE A 77 -0.68 -2.56 5.56
N GLY A 78 -0.42 -3.11 4.38
CA GLY A 78 -0.80 -2.48 3.13
C GLY A 78 -0.33 -1.03 3.02
N PHE A 79 -1.29 -0.08 2.95
CA PHE A 79 -1.05 1.36 2.87
C PHE A 79 -1.26 2.09 4.21
N TYR A 80 -1.57 1.39 5.28
CA TYR A 80 -1.73 2.01 6.59
C TYR A 80 -0.40 2.60 7.09
N PRO A 81 -0.44 3.69 7.88
CA PRO A 81 0.73 4.29 8.51
C PRO A 81 1.22 3.42 9.67
N ILE A 82 1.46 2.15 9.39
CA ILE A 82 1.88 1.13 10.33
C ILE A 82 3.22 0.58 9.85
N LYS A 83 4.17 0.42 10.75
CA LYS A 83 5.46 -0.20 10.47
C LYS A 83 5.62 -1.50 11.25
N MET A 84 6.39 -2.40 10.69
CA MET A 84 6.80 -3.64 11.32
C MET A 84 8.33 -3.68 11.42
N LYS A 85 8.84 -3.99 12.61
CA LYS A 85 10.24 -4.29 12.85
C LYS A 85 10.34 -5.73 13.34
N GLN A 86 11.27 -6.48 12.79
CA GLN A 86 11.56 -7.84 13.24
C GLN A 86 13.00 -7.91 13.75
N VAL A 87 13.18 -8.44 14.95
CA VAL A 87 14.48 -8.79 15.52
C VAL A 87 14.34 -10.23 15.99
N ASP A 88 15.09 -11.12 15.36
CA ASP A 88 15.03 -12.58 15.59
C ASP A 88 13.59 -13.14 15.49
N ASN A 89 13.05 -13.63 16.60
CA ASN A 89 11.68 -14.14 16.71
C ASN A 89 10.67 -13.10 17.23
N ILE A 90 11.09 -11.88 17.51
CA ILE A 90 10.20 -10.80 17.98
C ILE A 90 9.80 -9.92 16.79
N ILE A 91 8.50 -9.73 16.63
CA ILE A 91 7.91 -8.82 15.65
C ILE A 91 7.21 -7.70 16.40
N ILE A 92 7.61 -6.46 16.15
CA ILE A 92 7.00 -5.26 16.73
C ILE A 92 6.21 -4.58 15.63
N VAL A 93 4.91 -4.32 15.88
CA VAL A 93 4.00 -3.65 14.96
C VAL A 93 3.46 -2.41 15.66
N GLU A 94 3.71 -1.24 15.09
CA GLU A 94 3.34 0.05 15.68
C GLU A 94 2.88 1.07 14.64
N CYS A 95 2.00 1.99 15.04
CA CYS A 95 1.64 3.12 14.20
C CYS A 95 2.83 4.09 14.06
N ILE A 96 3.06 4.61 12.84
CA ILE A 96 4.17 5.54 12.60
C ILE A 96 3.93 6.87 13.32
N GLN A 97 2.66 7.31 13.35
CA GLN A 97 2.26 8.54 14.04
C GLN A 97 1.54 8.17 15.34
N LYS A 98 2.16 8.50 16.47
CA LYS A 98 1.60 8.24 17.81
C LYS A 98 0.75 9.45 18.23
N THR A 99 -0.47 9.54 17.71
CA THR A 99 -1.45 10.54 18.11
C THR A 99 -2.78 9.87 18.42
N SER A 100 -3.47 10.38 19.43
CA SER A 100 -4.83 9.92 19.78
C SER A 100 -5.89 10.43 18.80
N ASN A 101 -5.59 11.52 18.09
CA ASN A 101 -6.52 12.10 17.13
C ASN A 101 -6.39 11.42 15.77
N LYS A 102 -7.52 11.05 15.18
CA LYS A 102 -7.59 10.40 13.86
C LYS A 102 -8.73 11.02 13.06
N MET A 103 -8.50 11.21 11.76
CA MET A 103 -9.55 11.51 10.79
C MET A 103 -9.95 10.18 10.16
N MET A 104 -11.22 9.79 10.30
CA MET A 104 -11.74 8.50 9.84
C MET A 104 -13.00 8.71 9.02
N GLY A 105 -13.21 7.83 8.03
CA GLY A 105 -14.39 7.88 7.21
C GLY A 105 -14.41 6.79 6.15
N ARG A 106 -15.38 6.87 5.27
CA ARG A 106 -15.57 5.95 4.17
C ARG A 106 -15.79 6.69 2.85
N ILE A 107 -15.12 6.27 1.81
CA ILE A 107 -15.31 6.78 0.45
C ILE A 107 -16.20 5.81 -0.32
N VAL A 108 -17.24 6.34 -0.94
CA VAL A 108 -18.20 5.59 -1.76
C VAL A 108 -18.42 6.29 -3.10
N ASP A 109 -18.90 5.56 -4.08
CA ASP A 109 -19.38 6.15 -5.34
C ASP A 109 -20.84 6.58 -5.24
N THR A 110 -21.39 7.13 -6.32
CA THR A 110 -22.79 7.57 -6.43
C THR A 110 -23.82 6.43 -6.30
N ARG A 111 -23.37 5.15 -6.35
CA ARG A 111 -24.17 3.94 -6.14
C ARG A 111 -23.94 3.33 -4.77
N HIS A 112 -23.28 4.08 -3.85
CA HIS A 112 -22.90 3.63 -2.51
C HIS A 112 -21.94 2.43 -2.47
N GLN A 113 -21.25 2.15 -3.58
CA GLN A 113 -20.21 1.12 -3.59
C GLN A 113 -18.91 1.68 -3.02
N PRO A 114 -18.12 0.88 -2.28
CA PRO A 114 -16.86 1.33 -1.71
C PRO A 114 -15.86 1.68 -2.82
N VAL A 115 -15.17 2.80 -2.66
CA VAL A 115 -14.05 3.20 -3.52
C VAL A 115 -12.75 2.82 -2.84
N ASP A 116 -12.15 1.74 -3.33
CA ASP A 116 -10.85 1.24 -2.87
C ASP A 116 -9.69 2.05 -3.50
N PHE A 117 -8.57 2.12 -2.79
CA PHE A 117 -7.33 2.77 -3.24
C PHE A 117 -7.46 4.27 -3.56
N ALA A 118 -8.44 4.97 -3.02
CA ALA A 118 -8.52 6.41 -3.13
C ALA A 118 -7.46 7.08 -2.24
N ASN A 119 -6.75 8.07 -2.78
CA ASN A 119 -5.85 8.93 -2.02
C ASN A 119 -6.68 9.91 -1.19
N VAL A 120 -6.44 9.96 0.11
CA VAL A 120 -7.06 10.91 1.05
C VAL A 120 -5.95 11.75 1.64
N ALA A 121 -5.88 13.03 1.26
CA ALA A 121 -4.93 13.99 1.77
C ALA A 121 -5.62 14.92 2.77
N LEU A 122 -4.99 15.16 3.92
CA LEU A 122 -5.38 16.17 4.88
C LEU A 122 -4.54 17.42 4.65
N LEU A 123 -5.21 18.53 4.32
CA LEU A 123 -4.57 19.80 4.05
C LEU A 123 -4.91 20.80 5.15
N ASN A 124 -3.99 21.71 5.39
CA ASN A 124 -4.18 22.82 6.30
C ASN A 124 -5.27 23.77 5.77
N VAL A 125 -6.16 24.21 6.67
CA VAL A 125 -7.28 25.08 6.30
C VAL A 125 -6.83 26.48 5.89
N SER A 126 -5.67 26.95 6.39
CA SER A 126 -5.18 28.30 6.16
C SER A 126 -4.51 28.49 4.79
N ASP A 127 -3.68 27.51 4.37
CA ASP A 127 -2.81 27.66 3.21
C ASP A 127 -2.87 26.46 2.24
N SER A 128 -3.73 25.47 2.54
CA SER A 128 -3.87 24.23 1.78
C SER A 128 -2.57 23.41 1.68
N SER A 129 -1.60 23.67 2.55
CA SER A 129 -0.40 22.83 2.65
C SER A 129 -0.76 21.42 3.12
N LEU A 130 0.01 20.43 2.67
CA LEU A 130 -0.21 19.05 3.07
C LEU A 130 0.20 18.84 4.52
N ILE A 131 -0.72 18.31 5.34
CA ILE A 131 -0.44 17.88 6.72
C ILE A 131 0.02 16.41 6.72
N THR A 132 -0.83 15.53 6.20
CA THR A 132 -0.61 14.08 6.13
C THR A 132 -1.63 13.46 5.16
N GLY A 133 -1.66 12.14 5.06
CA GLY A 133 -2.66 11.48 4.24
C GLY A 133 -2.70 9.97 4.43
N GLY A 134 -3.51 9.32 3.65
CA GLY A 134 -3.69 7.88 3.65
C GLY A 134 -4.37 7.40 2.37
N VAL A 135 -4.71 6.12 2.36
CA VAL A 135 -5.36 5.46 1.23
C VAL A 135 -6.53 4.65 1.76
N THR A 136 -7.63 4.62 1.05
CA THR A 136 -8.77 3.77 1.42
C THR A 136 -8.44 2.29 1.24
N ASN A 137 -8.93 1.48 2.16
CA ASN A 137 -8.87 0.02 2.06
C ASN A 137 -9.91 -0.52 1.05
N GLU A 138 -10.01 -1.84 0.93
CA GLU A 138 -10.94 -2.54 0.04
C GLU A 138 -12.42 -2.25 0.35
N ASN A 139 -12.74 -1.77 1.55
CA ASN A 139 -14.09 -1.37 1.96
C ASN A 139 -14.33 0.15 1.81
N GLY A 140 -13.40 0.87 1.18
CA GLY A 140 -13.44 2.33 1.04
C GLY A 140 -13.15 3.08 2.34
N GLN A 141 -12.74 2.42 3.41
CA GLN A 141 -12.47 3.04 4.71
C GLN A 141 -11.07 3.62 4.75
N PHE A 142 -10.91 4.76 5.43
CA PHE A 142 -9.61 5.36 5.72
C PHE A 142 -9.50 5.74 7.20
N VAL A 143 -8.30 5.65 7.72
CA VAL A 143 -7.91 6.09 9.07
C VAL A 143 -6.59 6.82 8.95
N ILE A 144 -6.59 8.11 9.26
CA ILE A 144 -5.42 8.99 9.13
C ILE A 144 -5.15 9.64 10.48
N PRO A 145 -4.08 9.24 11.19
CA PRO A 145 -3.65 9.93 12.40
C PRO A 145 -3.25 11.38 12.08
N CYS A 146 -3.70 12.34 12.90
CA CYS A 146 -3.37 13.76 12.73
C CYS A 146 -3.52 14.52 14.04
N GLU A 147 -2.71 15.58 14.23
CA GLU A 147 -2.72 16.39 15.46
C GLU A 147 -3.64 17.61 15.38
N VAL A 148 -4.15 17.91 14.18
CA VAL A 148 -4.99 19.10 13.95
C VAL A 148 -6.44 18.85 14.34
N LYS A 149 -7.14 19.90 14.81
CA LYS A 149 -8.56 19.85 15.15
C LYS A 149 -9.49 19.98 13.94
N LYS A 150 -8.98 20.49 12.81
CA LYS A 150 -9.72 20.71 11.56
C LYS A 150 -8.76 20.63 10.38
N ALA A 151 -9.17 19.97 9.31
CA ALA A 151 -8.41 19.87 8.07
C ALA A 151 -9.33 19.87 6.86
N ILE A 152 -8.81 20.25 5.70
CA ILE A 152 -9.45 20.01 4.42
C ILE A 152 -9.15 18.55 4.04
N VAL A 153 -10.18 17.76 3.83
CA VAL A 153 -10.10 16.40 3.30
C VAL A 153 -10.19 16.49 1.79
N LYS A 154 -9.08 16.20 1.11
CA LYS A 154 -9.00 16.12 -0.35
C LYS A 154 -8.92 14.66 -0.76
N VAL A 155 -9.89 14.18 -1.53
CA VAL A 155 -9.94 12.80 -2.02
C VAL A 155 -9.74 12.79 -3.52
N SER A 156 -8.81 11.95 -4.00
CA SER A 156 -8.57 11.72 -5.42
C SER A 156 -8.49 10.23 -5.71
N CYS A 157 -9.18 9.80 -6.77
CA CYS A 157 -9.14 8.43 -7.27
C CYS A 157 -9.30 8.43 -8.79
N VAL A 158 -8.69 7.46 -9.45
CA VAL A 158 -8.79 7.30 -10.91
C VAL A 158 -10.24 6.98 -11.28
N GLY A 159 -10.77 7.71 -12.27
CA GLY A 159 -12.15 7.57 -12.71
C GLY A 159 -13.16 8.43 -11.97
N TYR A 160 -12.74 9.18 -10.94
CA TYR A 160 -13.60 10.05 -10.16
C TYR A 160 -13.15 11.51 -10.19
N LYS A 161 -14.10 12.43 -9.98
CA LYS A 161 -13.79 13.83 -9.74
C LYS A 161 -13.10 13.98 -8.38
N THR A 162 -12.15 14.89 -8.29
CA THR A 162 -11.51 15.21 -6.99
C THR A 162 -12.52 15.87 -6.06
N TYR A 163 -12.65 15.32 -4.86
CA TYR A 163 -13.45 15.88 -3.79
C TYR A 163 -12.59 16.72 -2.85
N CYS A 164 -13.15 17.82 -2.33
CA CYS A 164 -12.43 18.68 -1.39
C CYS A 164 -13.44 19.38 -0.46
N ASN A 165 -13.33 19.14 0.85
CA ASN A 165 -14.15 19.82 1.86
C ASN A 165 -13.44 19.83 3.23
N ALA A 166 -13.82 20.77 4.09
CA ALA A 166 -13.23 20.92 5.42
C ALA A 166 -14.05 20.18 6.49
N TYR A 167 -13.35 19.43 7.35
CA TYR A 167 -13.93 18.63 8.42
C TYR A 167 -13.20 18.87 9.75
N ARG A 168 -13.92 18.67 10.86
CA ARG A 168 -13.30 18.50 12.17
C ARG A 168 -12.71 17.10 12.26
N THR A 169 -11.61 16.97 13.00
CA THR A 169 -10.98 15.67 13.28
C THR A 169 -11.96 14.77 14.03
N GLY A 170 -11.96 13.50 13.68
CA GLY A 170 -12.88 12.46 14.13
C GLY A 170 -13.49 11.71 12.96
N GLU A 171 -14.64 11.13 13.14
CA GLU A 171 -15.37 10.42 12.10
C GLU A 171 -16.14 11.42 11.22
N VAL A 172 -15.82 11.41 9.91
CA VAL A 172 -16.43 12.30 8.92
C VAL A 172 -17.57 11.64 8.14
N GLY A 173 -17.87 10.37 8.45
CA GLY A 173 -18.91 9.60 7.78
C GLY A 173 -18.55 9.16 6.35
N ALA A 174 -19.56 9.01 5.50
CA ALA A 174 -19.40 8.63 4.12
C ALA A 174 -19.22 9.85 3.21
N ILE A 175 -18.17 9.85 2.40
CA ILE A 175 -17.91 10.86 1.36
C ILE A 175 -18.22 10.22 0.01
N THR A 176 -19.10 10.81 -0.77
CA THR A 176 -19.48 10.32 -2.09
C THR A 176 -18.64 10.98 -3.18
N LEU A 177 -17.99 10.18 -4.03
CA LEU A 177 -17.29 10.66 -5.21
C LEU A 177 -18.18 10.57 -6.45
N GLU A 178 -18.14 11.61 -7.26
CA GLU A 178 -18.76 11.63 -8.57
C GLU A 178 -17.83 11.06 -9.64
N ASP A 179 -18.39 10.34 -10.61
CA ASP A 179 -17.64 9.84 -11.75
C ASP A 179 -17.00 10.99 -12.54
N ALA A 180 -15.74 10.83 -12.92
CA ALA A 180 -15.11 11.72 -13.88
C ALA A 180 -15.69 11.44 -15.28
N THR A 181 -16.31 12.44 -15.88
CA THR A 181 -16.84 12.34 -17.24
C THR A 181 -15.67 12.20 -18.22
N ILE A 182 -15.48 11.01 -18.80
CA ILE A 182 -14.53 10.81 -19.88
C ILE A 182 -15.29 11.10 -21.17
N ASN A 183 -15.07 12.27 -21.78
CA ASN A 183 -15.52 12.57 -23.13
C ASN A 183 -14.65 11.78 -24.12
N LEU A 184 -14.91 10.51 -24.26
CA LEU A 184 -14.48 9.74 -25.43
C LEU A 184 -15.53 9.98 -26.51
N GLN A 185 -15.19 10.76 -27.55
CA GLN A 185 -16.03 10.91 -28.72
C GLN A 185 -16.51 9.51 -29.16
N LYS A 186 -17.83 9.24 -29.00
CA LYS A 186 -18.60 8.11 -29.51
C LYS A 186 -18.71 6.78 -28.72
N VAL A 187 -18.14 6.57 -27.55
CA VAL A 187 -18.50 5.37 -26.79
C VAL A 187 -18.72 5.72 -25.30
N VAL A 188 -19.98 5.69 -24.88
CA VAL A 188 -20.36 5.73 -23.47
C VAL A 188 -20.19 4.35 -22.90
N ILE A 189 -19.03 4.03 -22.34
CA ILE A 189 -18.84 2.79 -21.58
C ILE A 189 -19.41 3.05 -20.17
N LYS A 190 -20.64 2.66 -19.95
CA LYS A 190 -21.25 2.57 -18.62
C LYS A 190 -20.77 1.28 -17.95
N GLY A 191 -19.64 1.33 -17.29
CA GLY A 191 -19.12 0.23 -16.51
C GLY A 191 -17.95 0.70 -15.63
N HIS A 192 -17.99 0.39 -14.33
CA HIS A 192 -16.86 0.65 -13.45
C HIS A 192 -15.72 -0.29 -13.80
N ARG A 193 -14.81 0.17 -14.62
CA ARG A 193 -13.57 -0.54 -14.89
C ARG A 193 -12.63 -0.27 -13.71
N LYS A 194 -12.16 -1.33 -13.04
CA LYS A 194 -11.11 -1.20 -12.06
C LYS A 194 -9.81 -0.87 -12.77
N TYR A 195 -9.38 0.38 -12.67
CA TYR A 195 -8.10 0.85 -13.23
C TYR A 195 -6.91 0.51 -12.33
N ILE A 196 -7.16 0.08 -11.10
CA ILE A 196 -6.17 -0.28 -10.11
C ILE A 196 -6.37 -1.74 -9.75
N SER A 197 -5.28 -2.51 -9.83
CA SER A 197 -5.24 -3.90 -9.37
C SER A 197 -4.08 -4.09 -8.39
N ARG A 198 -4.25 -5.02 -7.44
CA ARG A 198 -3.22 -5.39 -6.49
C ARG A 198 -3.03 -6.91 -6.50
N GLU A 199 -1.82 -7.33 -6.81
CA GLU A 199 -1.43 -8.74 -6.81
C GLU A 199 -0.02 -8.88 -6.22
N ASN A 200 0.18 -9.83 -5.30
CA ASN A 200 1.48 -10.18 -4.72
C ASN A 200 2.30 -8.97 -4.21
N GLY A 201 1.64 -8.03 -3.50
CA GLY A 201 2.29 -6.82 -2.99
C GLY A 201 2.60 -5.75 -4.04
N LYS A 202 2.21 -5.98 -5.30
CA LYS A 202 2.37 -5.08 -6.43
C LYS A 202 1.03 -4.43 -6.74
N LEU A 203 1.01 -3.11 -6.77
CA LEU A 203 -0.13 -2.32 -7.21
C LEU A 203 0.12 -1.88 -8.65
N THR A 204 -0.83 -2.12 -9.53
CA THR A 204 -0.76 -1.72 -10.95
C THR A 204 -1.88 -0.75 -11.26
N LEU A 205 -1.52 0.42 -11.81
CA LEU A 205 -2.42 1.43 -12.32
C LEU A 205 -2.42 1.37 -13.86
N ASP A 206 -3.57 1.06 -14.47
CA ASP A 206 -3.75 1.05 -15.93
C ASP A 206 -4.01 2.49 -16.42
N VAL A 207 -3.00 3.09 -17.02
CA VAL A 207 -3.08 4.46 -17.54
C VAL A 207 -3.77 4.52 -18.89
N GLN A 208 -3.42 3.59 -19.78
CA GLN A 208 -3.90 3.59 -21.17
C GLN A 208 -5.42 3.46 -21.31
N ASN A 209 -6.05 2.71 -20.39
CA ASN A 209 -7.48 2.49 -20.41
C ASN A 209 -8.24 3.40 -19.42
N SER A 210 -7.55 4.35 -18.76
CA SER A 210 -8.13 5.27 -17.79
C SER A 210 -8.23 6.69 -18.34
N ASN A 211 -8.88 7.58 -17.58
CA ASN A 211 -8.91 9.02 -17.84
C ASN A 211 -7.53 9.69 -17.71
N LEU A 212 -6.54 8.99 -17.16
CA LEU A 212 -5.18 9.52 -17.03
C LEU A 212 -4.38 9.51 -18.34
N LYS A 213 -4.84 8.78 -19.36
CA LYS A 213 -4.17 8.74 -20.67
C LYS A 213 -3.88 10.12 -21.25
N ASN A 214 -4.82 11.04 -21.08
CA ASN A 214 -4.75 12.39 -21.65
C ASN A 214 -4.60 13.49 -20.58
N ILE A 215 -4.09 13.16 -19.39
CA ILE A 215 -3.98 14.12 -18.28
C ILE A 215 -2.86 15.14 -18.49
N GLY A 216 -1.91 14.86 -19.41
CA GLY A 216 -0.78 15.73 -19.72
C GLY A 216 0.57 15.03 -19.58
N LYS A 217 1.27 15.23 -18.47
CA LYS A 217 2.61 14.67 -18.23
C LYS A 217 2.55 13.41 -17.37
N ALA A 218 3.57 12.56 -17.46
CA ALA A 218 3.71 11.39 -16.58
C ALA A 218 3.78 11.78 -15.10
N THR A 219 4.33 12.95 -14.77
CA THR A 219 4.31 13.53 -13.42
C THR A 219 2.91 13.73 -12.87
N ASP A 220 1.92 14.00 -13.72
CA ASP A 220 0.53 14.16 -13.29
C ASP A 220 -0.13 12.80 -13.04
N VAL A 221 0.25 11.77 -13.81
CA VAL A 221 -0.20 10.39 -13.57
C VAL A 221 0.23 9.89 -12.20
N ILE A 222 1.47 10.21 -11.77
CA ILE A 222 2.02 9.75 -10.48
C ILE A 222 1.18 10.22 -9.29
N LYS A 223 0.56 11.39 -9.37
CA LYS A 223 -0.31 11.94 -8.30
C LYS A 223 -1.55 11.08 -8.02
N TYR A 224 -1.93 10.22 -8.96
CA TYR A 224 -3.06 9.29 -8.82
C TYR A 224 -2.66 7.89 -8.35
N ILE A 225 -1.36 7.63 -8.18
CA ILE A 225 -0.90 6.35 -7.61
C ILE A 225 -1.31 6.33 -6.15
N PRO A 226 -2.03 5.28 -5.69
CA PRO A 226 -2.40 5.14 -4.30
C PRO A 226 -1.21 5.23 -3.35
N GLY A 227 -1.31 6.10 -2.35
CA GLY A 227 -0.26 6.34 -1.37
C GLY A 227 0.88 7.23 -1.84
N MET A 228 0.84 7.77 -3.05
CA MET A 228 1.85 8.70 -3.54
C MET A 228 1.52 10.14 -3.16
N LEU A 229 2.49 10.84 -2.60
CA LEU A 229 2.47 12.27 -2.32
C LEU A 229 3.46 13.00 -3.21
N TYR A 230 3.15 14.25 -3.52
CA TYR A 230 4.09 15.18 -4.13
C TYR A 230 4.14 16.44 -3.27
N THR A 231 5.26 16.65 -2.59
CA THR A 231 5.46 17.77 -1.65
C THR A 231 6.86 18.34 -1.85
N ASN A 232 6.98 19.65 -1.94
CA ASN A 232 8.27 20.36 -2.06
C ASN A 232 9.15 19.84 -3.22
N GLY A 233 8.55 19.50 -4.37
CA GLY A 233 9.28 19.01 -5.53
C GLY A 233 9.67 17.53 -5.50
N LYS A 234 9.30 16.79 -4.45
CA LYS A 234 9.63 15.38 -4.26
C LYS A 234 8.41 14.49 -4.20
N TYR A 235 8.58 13.26 -4.65
CA TYR A 235 7.59 12.20 -4.48
C TYR A 235 7.90 11.42 -3.20
N GLU A 236 6.86 11.09 -2.45
CA GLU A 236 6.94 10.30 -1.24
C GLU A 236 5.78 9.31 -1.19
N VAL A 237 6.03 8.09 -0.74
CA VAL A 237 4.98 7.11 -0.43
C VAL A 237 4.61 7.26 1.04
N PHE A 238 3.32 7.41 1.35
CA PHE A 238 2.81 7.61 2.71
C PHE A 238 3.50 6.69 3.72
N GLY A 239 4.17 7.29 4.69
CA GLY A 239 4.83 6.59 5.79
C GLY A 239 5.98 5.66 5.38
N LYS A 240 6.45 5.75 4.12
CA LYS A 240 7.50 4.85 3.59
C LYS A 240 8.69 5.59 2.99
N GLY A 241 8.57 6.91 2.77
CA GLY A 241 9.65 7.76 2.25
C GLY A 241 9.72 7.83 0.72
N GLU A 242 10.86 8.27 0.21
CA GLU A 242 11.07 8.57 -1.20
C GLU A 242 11.16 7.28 -2.05
N PRO A 243 10.38 7.15 -3.14
CA PRO A 243 10.42 5.97 -3.99
C PRO A 243 11.61 6.01 -4.95
N VAL A 244 12.13 4.85 -5.30
CA VAL A 244 13.04 4.71 -6.43
C VAL A 244 12.23 4.52 -7.71
N ILE A 245 12.47 5.36 -8.71
CA ILE A 245 11.70 5.39 -9.95
C ILE A 245 12.45 4.67 -11.07
N TYR A 246 11.76 3.82 -11.79
CA TYR A 246 12.26 3.14 -12.98
C TYR A 246 11.36 3.45 -14.18
N ILE A 247 11.95 3.72 -15.33
CA ILE A 247 11.27 3.85 -16.63
C ILE A 247 11.78 2.73 -17.52
N ASP A 248 10.88 1.85 -17.97
CA ASP A 248 11.23 0.70 -18.81
C ASP A 248 12.43 -0.11 -18.27
N GLY A 249 12.42 -0.34 -16.94
CA GLY A 249 13.46 -1.08 -16.23
C GLY A 249 14.75 -0.29 -15.96
N ARG A 250 14.85 0.97 -16.37
CA ARG A 250 16.03 1.83 -16.14
C ARG A 250 15.78 2.74 -14.95
N LYS A 251 16.66 2.67 -13.93
CA LYS A 251 16.59 3.54 -12.76
C LYS A 251 16.79 5.00 -13.18
N GLN A 252 15.89 5.86 -12.70
CA GLN A 252 15.99 7.31 -12.87
C GLN A 252 16.74 7.91 -11.68
N THR A 253 17.70 8.78 -11.97
CA THR A 253 18.46 9.52 -10.95
C THR A 253 17.80 10.84 -10.58
N ASN A 254 16.88 11.33 -11.42
CA ASN A 254 16.11 12.54 -11.22
C ASN A 254 14.72 12.42 -11.87
N THR A 255 13.86 13.39 -11.61
CA THR A 255 12.49 13.43 -12.12
C THR A 255 12.36 14.09 -13.50
N LEU A 256 13.46 14.53 -14.11
CA LEU A 256 13.44 15.25 -15.38
C LEU A 256 12.85 14.38 -16.51
N GLY A 257 13.27 13.11 -16.61
CA GLY A 257 12.73 12.18 -17.60
C GLY A 257 11.21 12.03 -17.53
N LEU A 258 10.65 12.06 -16.31
CA LEU A 258 9.20 12.02 -16.07
C LEU A 258 8.49 13.28 -16.53
N SER A 259 9.09 14.45 -16.31
CA SER A 259 8.48 15.74 -16.69
C SER A 259 8.42 15.95 -18.21
N LEU A 260 9.30 15.30 -18.95
CA LEU A 260 9.34 15.35 -20.42
C LEU A 260 8.42 14.30 -21.07
N LEU A 261 7.96 13.31 -20.34
CA LEU A 261 7.16 12.24 -20.88
C LEU A 261 5.66 12.56 -20.83
N SER A 262 5.00 12.38 -22.00
CA SER A 262 3.54 12.51 -22.10
C SER A 262 2.84 11.32 -21.43
N SER A 263 1.72 11.57 -20.76
CA SER A 263 0.84 10.52 -20.21
C SER A 263 0.31 9.57 -21.28
N THR A 264 0.19 10.01 -22.53
CA THR A 264 -0.22 9.18 -23.67
C THR A 264 0.75 8.04 -23.96
N ASN A 265 2.03 8.20 -23.60
CA ASN A 265 3.08 7.21 -23.79
C ASN A 265 3.23 6.27 -22.58
N VAL A 266 2.46 6.50 -21.51
CA VAL A 266 2.48 5.66 -20.31
C VAL A 266 1.40 4.59 -20.42
N LYS A 267 1.78 3.32 -20.49
CA LYS A 267 0.84 2.20 -20.53
C LYS A 267 0.28 1.90 -19.15
N SER A 268 1.15 1.71 -18.19
CA SER A 268 0.79 1.42 -16.81
C SER A 268 1.87 1.91 -15.86
N VAL A 269 1.50 2.12 -14.61
CA VAL A 269 2.42 2.42 -13.51
C VAL A 269 2.28 1.35 -12.45
N GLN A 270 3.41 0.91 -11.90
CA GLN A 270 3.44 -0.11 -10.87
C GLN A 270 4.13 0.42 -9.61
N LEU A 271 3.46 0.29 -8.47
CA LEU A 271 4.05 0.52 -7.17
C LEU A 271 4.35 -0.85 -6.53
N ILE A 272 5.63 -1.11 -6.27
CA ILE A 272 6.09 -2.37 -5.68
C ILE A 272 6.68 -2.07 -4.31
N THR A 273 6.13 -2.71 -3.27
CA THR A 273 6.68 -2.65 -1.92
C THR A 273 7.53 -3.88 -1.70
N ILE A 274 8.85 -3.71 -1.58
CA ILE A 274 9.79 -4.80 -1.36
C ILE A 274 10.25 -4.80 0.09
N ARG A 275 10.29 -5.99 0.69
CA ARG A 275 10.97 -6.24 1.96
C ARG A 275 12.40 -6.66 1.67
N PHE A 276 13.40 -5.90 2.15
CA PHE A 276 14.77 -6.38 2.18
C PHE A 276 14.97 -7.28 3.40
N ARG A 277 15.26 -8.57 3.17
CA ARG A 277 15.98 -9.40 4.14
C ARG A 277 17.43 -8.91 4.14
N ASN A 278 17.96 -8.67 5.34
CA ASN A 278 19.34 -8.26 5.57
C ASN A 278 20.35 -8.83 4.55
N LYS A 279 21.16 -7.90 4.01
CA LYS A 279 22.32 -8.11 3.12
C LYS A 279 21.98 -8.46 1.67
N GLU A 280 22.50 -7.55 0.82
CA GLU A 280 22.61 -7.62 -0.64
C GLU A 280 21.38 -7.19 -1.44
N CYS A 281 21.51 -5.95 -1.93
CA CYS A 281 20.75 -5.47 -3.07
C CYS A 281 21.15 -6.28 -4.31
N HIS A 282 20.79 -7.56 -4.39
CA HIS A 282 20.95 -8.32 -5.62
C HIS A 282 19.88 -7.85 -6.62
N LYS A 283 20.39 -7.35 -7.73
CA LYS A 283 19.65 -6.99 -8.93
C LYS A 283 18.88 -8.22 -9.45
N HIS A 284 17.67 -8.45 -8.96
CA HIS A 284 16.76 -9.32 -9.68
C HIS A 284 16.20 -8.53 -10.86
N HIS A 285 16.82 -8.72 -12.02
CA HIS A 285 16.30 -8.31 -13.30
C HIS A 285 15.10 -9.21 -13.64
N TYR A 286 13.89 -8.79 -13.30
CA TYR A 286 12.73 -9.32 -13.99
C TYR A 286 12.61 -8.61 -15.34
N ARG A 287 13.04 -9.29 -16.41
CA ARG A 287 12.68 -8.92 -17.78
C ARG A 287 11.20 -9.16 -17.94
N THR A 288 10.39 -8.11 -17.90
CA THR A 288 9.06 -8.12 -18.50
C THR A 288 9.16 -7.51 -19.89
N PRO A 289 8.74 -8.21 -20.94
CA PRO A 289 8.79 -7.67 -22.30
C PRO A 289 7.55 -6.86 -22.59
N PHE A 290 7.42 -5.64 -22.03
CA PHE A 290 6.40 -4.67 -22.47
C PHE A 290 6.67 -3.31 -21.82
N LEU A 291 6.53 -2.25 -22.61
CA LEU A 291 6.57 -0.84 -22.25
C LEU A 291 5.67 -0.52 -21.05
N GLY A 292 6.23 -0.49 -19.85
CA GLY A 292 5.52 -0.23 -18.60
C GLY A 292 6.45 0.32 -17.54
N TRP A 293 5.97 1.35 -16.81
CA TRP A 293 6.71 2.01 -15.75
C TRP A 293 6.59 1.24 -14.45
N THR A 294 7.72 1.11 -13.75
CA THR A 294 7.75 0.41 -12.48
C THR A 294 8.38 1.33 -11.44
N PHE A 295 7.64 1.62 -10.36
CA PHE A 295 8.16 2.29 -9.19
C PHE A 295 8.54 1.25 -8.15
N TRP A 296 9.80 1.27 -7.71
CA TRP A 296 10.30 0.44 -6.64
C TRP A 296 10.41 1.26 -5.37
N TYR A 297 9.75 0.87 -4.32
CA TYR A 297 10.01 1.40 -2.99
C TYR A 297 10.97 0.47 -2.25
N CYS A 298 12.13 1.01 -1.88
CA CYS A 298 13.10 0.37 -1.02
C CYS A 298 13.02 0.99 0.37
N GLY A 299 12.28 0.38 1.30
CA GLY A 299 12.27 0.78 2.70
C GLY A 299 13.55 0.32 3.39
N CYS A 300 14.58 1.16 3.39
CA CYS A 300 15.70 1.00 4.32
C CYS A 300 15.24 1.52 5.69
N GLY A 301 14.94 0.62 6.62
CA GLY A 301 14.96 0.97 8.03
C GLY A 301 16.39 1.36 8.38
N ASN A 302 16.63 2.64 8.69
CA ASN A 302 17.88 3.10 9.24
C ASN A 302 18.13 2.35 10.56
N LEU A 303 19.07 1.41 10.53
CA LEU A 303 19.79 0.99 11.72
C LEU A 303 20.81 2.10 12.02
N GLN A 304 20.45 3.01 12.91
CA GLN A 304 21.47 3.76 13.64
C GLN A 304 22.01 2.82 14.71
N THR A 305 23.31 2.60 14.64
CA THR A 305 24.17 1.93 15.62
C THR A 305 24.03 2.56 17.00
#